data_da1696fe6bba02de1973587c70bfce09
#
_entry.id   da1696fe6bba02de1973587c70bfce09
#
_cell.length_a   1.000
_cell.length_b   1.000
_cell.length_c   1.000
_cell.angle_alpha   90.00
_cell.angle_beta   90.00
_cell.angle_gamma   90.00
#
_symmetry.space_group_name_H-M   'P 1'
#
loop_
_entity.id
_entity.type
_entity.pdbx_description
1 polymer ?
#
loop_
_entity_poly.entity_id
_entity_poly.type
_entity_poly.pdbx_seq_one_letter_code
_entity_poly.pdbx_strand_id
1 'polypeptide(L)'
;LHLCVRRQRQMCIRDRVFESVEFGYNKIVVERPQRDEAGNVILKRGKPVPDTSLRDTENIPLVQDIDAYFAREVLPYAPDAWIDHSKTKVGYEIPMTRYFYEYQAPEAVEDIVARITALEQDISAGLAELFHKNN
;
A
#
# COMPACT_ATOMS: atom_id res chain seq x y z
N LEU A 1 -25.38 22.41 23.23
CA LEU A 1 -24.34 21.37 23.22
C LEU A 1 -24.83 20.08 22.55
N HIS A 2 -26.09 19.64 22.77
CA HIS A 2 -26.62 18.41 22.13
C HIS A 2 -26.86 18.52 20.60
N LEU A 3 -27.13 19.70 20.07
CA LEU A 3 -27.35 19.89 18.63
C LEU A 3 -26.07 19.79 17.79
N CYS A 4 -24.92 20.16 18.36
CA CYS A 4 -23.62 20.07 17.69
C CYS A 4 -23.15 18.61 17.53
N VAL A 5 -23.39 17.78 18.54
CA VAL A 5 -23.05 16.34 18.53
C VAL A 5 -23.90 15.57 17.52
N ARG A 6 -25.19 15.93 17.36
CA ARG A 6 -26.05 15.28 16.35
C ARG A 6 -25.64 15.62 14.91
N ARG A 7 -25.18 16.84 14.64
CA ARG A 7 -24.68 17.22 13.30
C ARG A 7 -23.36 16.54 12.95
N GLN A 8 -22.46 16.38 13.92
CA GLN A 8 -21.22 15.63 13.71
C GLN A 8 -21.49 14.14 13.41
N ARG A 9 -22.48 13.53 14.06
CA ARG A 9 -22.85 12.13 13.77
C ARG A 9 -23.41 11.89 12.36
N GLN A 10 -24.00 12.90 11.75
CA GLN A 10 -24.48 12.82 10.36
C GLN A 10 -23.39 13.05 9.32
N MET A 11 -22.26 13.67 9.68
CA MET A 11 -21.13 13.88 8.78
C MET A 11 -20.13 12.73 8.77
N CYS A 12 -20.06 11.94 9.85
CA CYS A 12 -19.18 10.76 9.94
C CYS A 12 -19.97 9.51 9.65
N ILE A 13 -20.08 9.14 8.38
CA ILE A 13 -20.71 7.89 7.94
C ILE A 13 -19.90 6.67 8.40
N ARG A 14 -18.58 6.87 8.60
CA ARG A 14 -17.64 5.82 9.04
C ARG A 14 -16.58 6.45 9.95
N ASP A 15 -16.67 6.14 11.23
CA ASP A 15 -15.65 6.48 12.22
C ASP A 15 -15.13 5.21 12.90
N ARG A 16 -13.83 5.19 13.15
CA ARG A 16 -13.16 4.11 13.89
C ARG A 16 -12.21 4.74 14.88
N VAL A 17 -12.11 4.15 16.05
CA VAL A 17 -11.20 4.55 17.12
C VAL A 17 -10.10 3.52 17.21
N PHE A 18 -8.86 3.97 17.17
CA PHE A 18 -7.66 3.13 17.24
C PHE A 18 -6.71 3.71 18.28
N GLU A 19 -5.86 2.87 18.84
CA GLU A 19 -4.74 3.31 19.64
C GLU A 19 -3.69 3.98 18.76
N SER A 20 -3.06 5.04 19.26
CA SER A 20 -2.05 5.79 18.48
C SER A 20 -0.87 4.94 18.02
N VAL A 21 -0.51 3.91 18.78
CA VAL A 21 0.58 2.98 18.47
C VAL A 21 0.31 2.16 17.20
N GLU A 22 -0.96 1.97 16.81
CA GLU A 22 -1.34 1.24 15.60
C GLU A 22 -0.97 1.98 14.32
N PHE A 23 -0.83 3.29 14.39
CA PHE A 23 -0.42 4.15 13.28
C PHE A 23 1.07 4.50 13.31
N GLY A 24 1.75 4.09 14.37
CA GLY A 24 3.16 4.37 14.56
C GLY A 24 4.06 3.35 13.88
N TYR A 25 5.18 3.83 13.36
CA TYR A 25 6.23 2.98 12.80
C TYR A 25 7.61 3.52 13.12
N ASN A 26 8.57 2.62 13.16
CA ASN A 26 9.99 2.94 13.16
C ASN A 26 10.49 2.92 11.71
N LYS A 27 10.89 4.06 11.18
CA LYS A 27 11.59 4.13 9.90
C LYS A 27 13.06 3.85 10.14
N ILE A 28 13.50 2.68 9.73
CA ILE A 28 14.90 2.26 9.80
C ILE A 28 15.61 2.54 8.49
N VAL A 29 16.92 2.69 8.56
CA VAL A 29 17.81 2.78 7.39
C VAL A 29 18.59 1.49 7.28
N VAL A 30 18.44 0.81 6.17
CA VAL A 30 19.16 -0.41 5.82
C VAL A 30 20.33 -0.01 4.94
N GLU A 31 21.54 -0.31 5.41
CA GLU A 31 22.78 -0.06 4.70
C GLU A 31 23.35 -1.37 4.17
N ARG A 32 23.97 -1.32 3.01
CA ARG A 32 24.70 -2.45 2.41
C ARG A 32 26.13 -2.03 2.13
N PRO A 33 27.09 -2.98 2.13
CA PRO A 33 28.49 -2.66 1.93
C PRO A 33 28.79 -2.31 0.47
N GLN A 34 29.61 -1.32 0.27
CA GLN A 34 30.21 -1.02 -1.01
C GLN A 34 31.21 -2.14 -1.37
N ARG A 35 31.17 -2.59 -2.63
CA ARG A 35 32.06 -3.62 -3.16
C ARG A 35 32.96 -3.05 -4.24
N ASP A 36 34.16 -3.60 -4.35
CA ASP A 36 35.08 -3.30 -5.46
C ASP A 36 34.70 -4.07 -6.74
N GLU A 37 35.45 -3.84 -7.84
CA GLU A 37 35.22 -4.53 -9.11
C GLU A 37 35.42 -6.06 -9.01
N ALA A 38 36.15 -6.52 -8.01
CA ALA A 38 36.35 -7.94 -7.72
C ALA A 38 35.26 -8.54 -6.81
N GLY A 39 34.28 -7.73 -6.35
CA GLY A 39 33.19 -8.14 -5.47
C GLY A 39 33.52 -8.18 -3.99
N ASN A 40 34.72 -7.73 -3.58
CA ASN A 40 35.12 -7.70 -2.17
C ASN A 40 34.54 -6.47 -1.46
N VAL A 41 34.19 -6.64 -0.17
CA VAL A 41 33.68 -5.53 0.66
C VAL A 41 34.80 -4.53 0.95
N ILE A 42 34.55 -3.27 0.66
CA ILE A 42 35.47 -2.18 0.96
C ILE A 42 35.39 -1.85 2.44
N LEU A 43 36.50 -1.97 3.16
CA LEU A 43 36.60 -1.66 4.57
C LEU A 43 37.35 -0.33 4.81
N LYS A 44 36.80 0.52 5.67
CA LYS A 44 37.47 1.74 6.16
C LYS A 44 37.56 1.69 7.68
N ARG A 45 38.78 1.68 8.20
CA ARG A 45 39.03 1.53 9.65
C ARG A 45 38.40 0.29 10.27
N GLY A 46 38.39 -0.84 9.52
CA GLY A 46 37.82 -2.11 9.98
C GLY A 46 36.29 -2.20 9.93
N LYS A 47 35.61 -1.19 9.39
CA LYS A 47 34.15 -1.20 9.22
C LYS A 47 33.78 -1.17 7.73
N PRO A 48 32.72 -1.87 7.29
CA PRO A 48 32.27 -1.80 5.91
C PRO A 48 31.80 -0.38 5.57
N VAL A 49 32.18 0.06 4.36
CA VAL A 49 31.73 1.36 3.85
C VAL A 49 30.32 1.19 3.28
N PRO A 50 29.33 1.99 3.73
CA PRO A 50 27.99 1.90 3.19
C PRO A 50 27.94 2.39 1.75
N ASP A 51 27.24 1.65 0.90
CA ASP A 51 26.90 2.07 -0.45
C ASP A 51 25.62 2.90 -0.45
N THR A 52 25.74 4.17 -0.80
CA THR A 52 24.59 5.08 -0.84
C THR A 52 23.59 4.76 -1.94
N SER A 53 24.01 4.06 -2.97
CA SER A 53 23.13 3.63 -4.08
C SER A 53 22.26 2.44 -3.70
N LEU A 54 22.73 1.61 -2.76
CA LEU A 54 22.03 0.42 -2.26
C LEU A 54 21.35 0.66 -0.91
N ARG A 55 21.37 1.89 -0.43
CA ARG A 55 20.67 2.26 0.80
C ARG A 55 19.18 2.20 0.61
N ASP A 56 18.49 1.56 1.55
CA ASP A 56 17.04 1.47 1.55
C ASP A 56 16.46 1.85 2.91
N THR A 57 15.15 2.04 2.96
CA THR A 57 14.45 2.37 4.21
C THR A 57 13.22 1.50 4.36
N GLU A 58 13.04 0.95 5.58
CA GLU A 58 11.88 0.14 5.92
C GLU A 58 11.08 0.79 7.05
N ASN A 59 9.76 0.64 6.99
CA ASN A 59 8.83 1.11 8.00
C ASN A 59 8.31 -0.08 8.80
N ILE A 60 8.78 -0.22 10.03
CA ILE A 60 8.43 -1.31 10.93
C ILE A 60 7.38 -0.82 11.93
N PRO A 61 6.20 -1.46 12.05
CA PRO A 61 5.20 -1.08 13.03
C PRO A 61 5.79 -1.00 14.45
N LEU A 62 5.37 0.00 15.25
CA LEU A 62 5.88 0.19 16.62
C LEU A 62 5.64 -1.01 17.54
N VAL A 63 4.66 -1.83 17.23
CA VAL A 63 4.34 -3.08 17.97
C VAL A 63 5.32 -4.21 17.71
N GLN A 64 6.20 -4.08 16.71
CA GLN A 64 7.18 -5.11 16.34
C GLN A 64 8.58 -4.72 16.78
N ASP A 65 9.35 -5.72 17.19
CA ASP A 65 10.77 -5.55 17.46
C ASP A 65 11.54 -5.38 16.16
N ILE A 66 12.45 -4.36 16.15
CA ILE A 66 13.19 -3.97 14.95
C ILE A 66 14.14 -5.09 14.50
N ASP A 67 14.88 -5.69 15.44
CA ASP A 67 15.91 -6.66 15.11
C ASP A 67 15.29 -7.99 14.68
N ALA A 68 14.18 -8.39 15.33
CA ALA A 68 13.42 -9.58 14.94
C ALA A 68 12.80 -9.44 13.54
N TYR A 69 12.26 -8.25 13.24
CA TYR A 69 11.73 -7.95 11.91
C TYR A 69 12.85 -8.02 10.85
N PHE A 70 13.97 -7.34 11.12
CA PHE A 70 15.11 -7.29 10.22
C PHE A 70 15.67 -8.68 9.89
N ALA A 71 15.79 -9.54 10.91
CA ALA A 71 16.27 -10.91 10.74
C ALA A 71 15.30 -11.76 9.88
N ARG A 72 14.00 -11.52 10.00
CA ARG A 72 12.98 -12.29 9.29
C ARG A 72 12.76 -11.82 7.86
N GLU A 73 12.71 -10.50 7.63
CA GLU A 73 12.25 -9.93 6.38
C GLU A 73 13.40 -9.41 5.49
N VAL A 74 14.51 -8.94 6.08
CA VAL A 74 15.59 -8.30 5.31
C VAL A 74 16.76 -9.24 5.07
N LEU A 75 17.26 -9.92 6.11
CA LEU A 75 18.44 -10.78 6.00
C LEU A 75 18.31 -11.93 4.98
N PRO A 76 17.14 -12.55 4.75
CA PRO A 76 17.02 -13.60 3.72
C PRO A 76 17.32 -13.09 2.31
N TYR A 77 17.05 -11.80 2.04
CA TYR A 77 17.28 -11.18 0.73
C TYR A 77 18.58 -10.39 0.64
N ALA A 78 19.06 -9.87 1.77
CA ALA A 78 20.28 -9.08 1.86
C ALA A 78 21.10 -9.48 3.10
N PRO A 79 21.79 -10.64 3.05
CA PRO A 79 22.51 -11.16 4.20
C PRO A 79 23.71 -10.32 4.64
N ASP A 80 24.16 -9.41 3.78
CA ASP A 80 25.25 -8.45 4.03
C ASP A 80 24.76 -7.09 4.54
N ALA A 81 23.45 -6.90 4.71
CA ALA A 81 22.87 -5.66 5.18
C ALA A 81 22.97 -5.48 6.70
N TRP A 82 22.97 -4.25 7.16
CA TRP A 82 22.87 -3.88 8.59
C TRP A 82 21.98 -2.65 8.78
N ILE A 83 21.49 -2.48 10.01
CA ILE A 83 20.69 -1.32 10.40
C ILE A 83 21.61 -0.21 10.93
N ASP A 84 21.38 1.01 10.45
CA ASP A 84 21.95 2.22 11.10
C ASP A 84 20.96 2.78 12.13
N HIS A 85 21.05 2.29 13.36
CA HIS A 85 20.16 2.71 14.46
C HIS A 85 20.22 4.22 14.74
N SER A 86 21.33 4.90 14.41
CA SER A 86 21.46 6.34 14.62
C SER A 86 20.51 7.16 13.72
N LYS A 87 20.05 6.56 12.64
CA LYS A 87 19.15 7.17 11.66
C LYS A 87 17.69 6.72 11.82
N THR A 88 17.39 5.85 12.77
CA THR A 88 16.03 5.41 13.05
C THR A 88 15.16 6.59 13.50
N LYS A 89 13.97 6.70 12.90
CA LYS A 89 13.00 7.75 13.21
C LYS A 89 11.62 7.14 13.46
N VAL A 90 10.92 7.66 14.46
CA VAL A 90 9.52 7.32 14.68
C VAL A 90 8.64 8.20 13.81
N GLY A 91 7.71 7.59 13.09
CA GLY A 91 6.70 8.27 12.29
C GLY A 91 5.30 7.75 12.60
N TYR A 92 4.30 8.49 12.15
CA TYR A 92 2.89 8.09 12.25
C TYR A 92 2.23 8.32 10.89
N GLU A 93 1.48 7.31 10.43
CA GLU A 93 0.75 7.38 9.18
C GLU A 93 -0.60 6.70 9.35
N ILE A 94 -1.67 7.37 8.93
CA ILE A 94 -3.02 6.80 8.93
C ILE A 94 -3.33 6.30 7.52
N PRO A 95 -3.23 4.99 7.26
CA PRO A 95 -3.51 4.42 5.94
C PRO A 95 -5.03 4.37 5.71
N MET A 96 -5.62 5.49 5.30
CA MET A 96 -7.06 5.66 5.12
C MET A 96 -7.65 4.57 4.21
N THR A 97 -6.97 4.25 3.13
CA THR A 97 -7.41 3.21 2.19
C THR A 97 -7.54 1.85 2.89
N ARG A 98 -6.57 1.46 3.72
CA ARG A 98 -6.60 0.18 4.44
C ARG A 98 -7.77 0.06 5.40
N TYR A 99 -8.17 1.15 6.06
CA TYR A 99 -9.20 1.11 7.11
C TYR A 99 -10.60 1.38 6.59
N PHE A 100 -10.74 2.08 5.47
CA PHE A 100 -12.03 2.52 4.95
C PHE A 100 -12.36 1.96 3.56
N TYR A 101 -11.40 1.31 2.89
CA TYR A 101 -11.66 0.66 1.63
C TYR A 101 -12.46 -0.63 1.83
N GLU A 102 -13.60 -0.72 1.16
CA GLU A 102 -14.38 -1.95 1.03
C GLU A 102 -14.24 -2.45 -0.40
N TYR A 103 -13.69 -3.63 -0.54
CA TYR A 103 -13.59 -4.26 -1.85
C TYR A 103 -15.00 -4.57 -2.38
N GLN A 104 -15.33 -4.00 -3.52
CA GLN A 104 -16.52 -4.38 -4.29
C GLN A 104 -16.05 -5.27 -5.44
N ALA A 105 -16.51 -6.51 -5.43
CA ALA A 105 -16.22 -7.42 -6.55
C ALA A 105 -16.79 -6.82 -7.84
N PRO A 106 -16.02 -6.78 -8.94
CA PRO A 106 -16.55 -6.37 -10.23
C PRO A 106 -17.68 -7.33 -10.66
N GLU A 107 -18.62 -6.81 -11.47
CA GLU A 107 -19.65 -7.64 -12.09
C GLU A 107 -19.01 -8.80 -12.86
N ALA A 108 -19.66 -9.94 -12.87
CA ALA A 108 -19.24 -11.08 -13.68
C ALA A 108 -19.26 -10.70 -15.17
N VAL A 109 -18.28 -11.18 -15.91
CA VAL A 109 -18.16 -10.88 -17.35
C VAL A 109 -19.39 -11.35 -18.10
N GLU A 110 -19.95 -12.48 -17.69
CA GLU A 110 -21.17 -13.09 -18.26
C GLU A 110 -22.38 -12.16 -18.16
N ASP A 111 -22.53 -11.46 -17.02
CA ASP A 111 -23.64 -10.52 -16.79
C ASP A 111 -23.48 -9.27 -17.66
N ILE A 112 -22.24 -8.80 -17.81
CA ILE A 112 -21.92 -7.66 -18.70
C ILE A 112 -22.21 -8.02 -20.14
N VAL A 113 -21.80 -9.20 -20.61
CA VAL A 113 -22.02 -9.69 -21.97
C VAL A 113 -23.53 -9.86 -22.23
N ALA A 114 -24.27 -10.46 -21.30
CA ALA A 114 -25.71 -10.61 -21.43
C ALA A 114 -26.42 -9.25 -21.59
N ARG A 115 -26.00 -8.26 -20.82
CA ARG A 115 -26.56 -6.90 -20.91
C ARG A 115 -26.21 -6.21 -22.22
N ILE A 116 -25.00 -6.38 -22.74
CA ILE A 116 -24.60 -5.85 -24.05
C ILE A 116 -25.42 -6.48 -25.14
N THR A 117 -25.59 -7.82 -25.15
CA THR A 117 -26.38 -8.53 -26.16
C THR A 117 -27.85 -8.10 -26.14
N ALA A 118 -28.44 -7.91 -24.97
CA ALA A 118 -29.79 -7.40 -24.86
C ALA A 118 -29.94 -6.00 -25.47
N LEU A 119 -29.01 -5.10 -25.19
CA LEU A 119 -28.99 -3.75 -25.77
C LEU A 119 -28.78 -3.75 -27.28
N GLU A 120 -27.97 -4.64 -27.83
CA GLU A 120 -27.80 -4.81 -29.28
C GLU A 120 -29.10 -5.26 -29.96
N GLN A 121 -29.84 -6.19 -29.34
CA GLN A 121 -31.14 -6.64 -29.83
C GLN A 121 -32.18 -5.53 -29.84
N ASP A 122 -32.25 -4.76 -28.75
CA ASP A 122 -33.15 -3.61 -28.63
C ASP A 122 -32.85 -2.53 -29.69
N ILE A 123 -31.58 -2.22 -29.91
CA ILE A 123 -31.14 -1.26 -30.95
C ILE A 123 -31.52 -1.79 -32.32
N SER A 124 -31.27 -3.07 -32.62
CA SER A 124 -31.56 -3.68 -33.89
C SER A 124 -33.09 -3.71 -34.19
N ALA A 125 -33.89 -4.01 -33.16
CA ALA A 125 -35.37 -3.98 -33.27
C ALA A 125 -35.89 -2.55 -33.53
N GLY A 126 -35.35 -1.56 -32.77
CA GLY A 126 -35.73 -0.17 -32.98
C GLY A 126 -35.36 0.38 -34.36
N LEU A 127 -34.20 0.01 -34.88
CA LEU A 127 -33.78 0.37 -36.25
C LEU A 127 -34.70 -0.28 -37.29
N ALA A 128 -35.02 -1.58 -37.14
CA ALA A 128 -35.92 -2.28 -38.03
C ALA A 128 -37.32 -1.63 -38.09
N GLU A 129 -37.86 -1.21 -36.93
CA GLU A 129 -39.13 -0.51 -36.84
C GLU A 129 -39.11 0.84 -37.57
N LEU A 130 -38.01 1.60 -37.43
CA LEU A 130 -37.86 2.88 -38.12
C LEU A 130 -37.78 2.73 -39.64
N PHE A 131 -37.09 1.71 -40.14
CA PHE A 131 -36.98 1.48 -41.58
C PHE A 131 -38.25 0.87 -42.19
N HIS A 132 -39.02 0.10 -41.44
CA HIS A 132 -40.32 -0.39 -41.91
C HIS A 132 -41.40 0.66 -41.94
N LYS A 133 -41.30 1.72 -41.16
CA LYS A 133 -42.30 2.81 -41.09
C LYS A 133 -42.12 3.85 -42.23
N ASN A 134 -41.03 3.79 -42.97
CA ASN A 134 -40.68 4.72 -44.05
C ASN A 134 -40.84 4.09 -45.45
N ASN A 135 -41.45 2.92 -45.57
CA ASN A 135 -41.86 2.25 -46.80
C ASN A 135 -43.38 2.08 -46.82
#